data_110d6e1ddc01be4b67ab772744ccefe7
#
_entry.id   110d6e1ddc01be4b67ab772744ccefe7
#
_cell.length_a   1.000
_cell.length_b   1.000
_cell.length_c   1.000
_cell.angle_alpha   90.00
_cell.angle_beta   90.00
_cell.angle_gamma   90.00
#
_symmetry.space_group_name_H-M   'P 1'
#
loop_
_entity.id
_entity.type
_entity.pdbx_description
1 polymer ?
#
loop_
_entity_poly.entity_id
_entity_poly.type
_entity_poly.pdbx_seq_one_letter_code
_entity_poly.pdbx_strand_id
1 'polypeptide(L)'
;MKNFLIKAFICVELALFLAFTVMDVLDSGDSRWLKFAGIALCFVVSALLSARGGEVLVTAAVGLSAAADILLLVLDAHYAVGVMLFFVAQILYFVRIYRANGRKSAWPLRLFMFMGAVAIMAQFGLLSPLDLLAGAYFSFFACNVMQASGLENKLFFAGLCLFLCCDVCVGLHNMPSVLPDWLQSAASIGMWTFYLPAQVMIVLSGKERDVYEKCE
;
A
#
# COMPACT_ATOMS: atom_id res chain seq x y z
N MET A 1 18.56 19.56 9.99
CA MET A 1 18.04 19.51 8.62
C MET A 1 17.12 18.29 8.37
N LYS A 2 17.53 17.05 8.72
CA LYS A 2 16.70 15.82 8.56
C LYS A 2 15.35 15.91 9.30
N ASN A 3 15.34 16.37 10.56
CA ASN A 3 14.11 16.51 11.35
C ASN A 3 13.16 17.61 10.84
N PHE A 4 13.70 18.68 10.24
CA PHE A 4 12.87 19.72 9.62
C PHE A 4 12.15 19.19 8.38
N LEU A 5 12.85 18.49 7.49
CA LEU A 5 12.27 17.88 6.32
C LEU A 5 11.11 16.93 6.67
N ILE A 6 11.32 16.07 7.69
CA ILE A 6 10.28 15.12 8.12
C ILE A 6 9.05 15.85 8.69
N LYS A 7 9.27 16.88 9.53
CA LYS A 7 8.16 17.67 10.07
C LYS A 7 7.39 18.39 8.96
N ALA A 8 8.08 19.03 8.03
CA ALA A 8 7.47 19.69 6.88
C ALA A 8 6.67 18.70 6.02
N PHE A 9 7.25 17.52 5.73
CA PHE A 9 6.58 16.44 5.03
C PHE A 9 5.26 16.04 5.71
N ILE A 10 5.31 15.73 7.02
CA ILE A 10 4.10 15.32 7.78
C ILE A 10 3.05 16.45 7.77
N CYS A 11 3.44 17.71 7.91
CA CYS A 11 2.50 18.83 7.89
C CYS A 11 1.83 18.97 6.51
N VAL A 12 2.59 18.84 5.41
CA VAL A 12 2.03 18.92 4.05
C VAL A 12 1.11 17.75 3.77
N GLU A 13 1.51 16.52 4.13
CA GLU A 13 0.68 15.32 3.95
C GLU A 13 -0.63 15.40 4.74
N LEU A 14 -0.56 15.91 5.99
CA LEU A 14 -1.77 16.12 6.79
C LEU A 14 -2.69 17.17 6.16
N ALA A 15 -2.15 18.25 5.62
CA ALA A 15 -2.94 19.26 4.93
C ALA A 15 -3.60 18.71 3.66
N LEU A 16 -2.86 17.93 2.84
CA LEU A 16 -3.41 17.25 1.67
C LEU A 16 -4.49 16.24 2.06
N PHE A 17 -4.24 15.43 3.10
CA PHE A 17 -5.19 14.47 3.63
C PHE A 17 -6.51 15.12 4.05
N LEU A 18 -6.44 16.19 4.84
CA LEU A 18 -7.63 16.92 5.27
C LEU A 18 -8.35 17.56 4.09
N ALA A 19 -7.62 18.15 3.14
CA ALA A 19 -8.21 18.81 1.98
C ALA A 19 -9.01 17.84 1.11
N PHE A 20 -8.40 16.72 0.69
CA PHE A 20 -9.14 15.77 -0.16
C PHE A 20 -10.23 15.01 0.61
N THR A 21 -10.04 14.72 1.92
CA THR A 21 -11.08 14.08 2.72
C THR A 21 -12.32 14.99 2.84
N VAL A 22 -12.13 16.28 3.06
CA VAL A 22 -13.24 17.25 3.08
C VAL A 22 -13.92 17.31 1.72
N MET A 23 -13.15 17.34 0.62
CA MET A 23 -13.71 17.33 -0.74
C MET A 23 -14.53 16.06 -1.01
N ASP A 24 -14.03 14.88 -0.64
CA ASP A 24 -14.71 13.60 -0.82
C ASP A 24 -16.01 13.51 0.01
N VAL A 25 -15.98 13.97 1.27
CA VAL A 25 -17.16 13.93 2.17
C VAL A 25 -18.24 14.93 1.73
N LEU A 26 -17.82 16.10 1.23
CA LEU A 26 -18.75 17.14 0.78
C LEU A 26 -19.14 17.01 -0.69
N ASP A 27 -18.60 16.03 -1.41
CA ASP A 27 -18.77 15.85 -2.86
C ASP A 27 -18.51 17.16 -3.65
N SER A 28 -17.46 17.88 -3.24
CA SER A 28 -17.18 19.25 -3.68
C SER A 28 -16.21 19.34 -4.86
N GLY A 29 -16.02 18.25 -5.62
CA GLY A 29 -15.21 18.25 -6.83
C GLY A 29 -14.21 17.10 -6.92
N ASP A 30 -13.34 17.16 -7.93
CA ASP A 30 -12.38 16.09 -8.23
C ASP A 30 -11.13 16.20 -7.34
N SER A 31 -11.01 15.30 -6.37
CA SER A 31 -9.88 15.22 -5.42
C SER A 31 -8.68 14.41 -5.94
N ARG A 32 -8.76 13.79 -7.15
CA ARG A 32 -7.74 12.87 -7.67
C ARG A 32 -6.32 13.45 -7.65
N TRP A 33 -6.19 14.70 -8.06
CA TRP A 33 -4.88 15.34 -8.12
C TRP A 33 -4.26 15.63 -6.75
N LEU A 34 -5.08 15.93 -5.73
CA LEU A 34 -4.60 16.09 -4.37
C LEU A 34 -4.13 14.76 -3.79
N LYS A 35 -4.90 13.69 -4.02
CA LYS A 35 -4.54 12.33 -3.63
C LYS A 35 -3.23 11.90 -4.28
N PHE A 36 -3.10 12.09 -5.61
CA PHE A 36 -1.88 11.77 -6.32
C PHE A 36 -0.69 12.63 -5.87
N ALA A 37 -0.90 13.92 -5.57
CA ALA A 37 0.15 14.79 -5.05
C ALA A 37 0.75 14.28 -3.73
N GLY A 38 -0.08 13.75 -2.82
CA GLY A 38 0.39 13.11 -1.58
C GLY A 38 1.29 11.90 -1.88
N ILE A 39 0.86 10.99 -2.75
CA ILE A 39 1.68 9.82 -3.11
C ILE A 39 2.98 10.21 -3.82
N ALA A 40 2.92 11.18 -4.73
CA ALA A 40 4.11 11.72 -5.40
C ALA A 40 5.09 12.36 -4.38
N LEU A 41 4.58 13.09 -3.38
CA LEU A 41 5.38 13.65 -2.30
C LEU A 41 6.00 12.54 -1.42
N CYS A 42 5.25 11.49 -1.10
CA CYS A 42 5.77 10.29 -0.44
C CYS A 42 6.96 9.69 -1.21
N PHE A 43 6.85 9.55 -2.53
CA PHE A 43 7.95 9.05 -3.35
C PHE A 43 9.17 9.97 -3.33
N VAL A 44 8.98 11.29 -3.53
CA VAL A 44 10.08 12.28 -3.51
C VAL A 44 10.80 12.26 -2.16
N VAL A 45 10.06 12.27 -1.05
CA VAL A 45 10.67 12.24 0.28
C VAL A 45 11.39 10.92 0.55
N SER A 46 10.82 9.79 0.12
CA SER A 46 11.48 8.48 0.21
C SER A 46 12.79 8.46 -0.57
N ALA A 47 12.83 9.01 -1.79
CA ALA A 47 14.04 9.12 -2.59
C ALA A 47 15.11 10.00 -1.90
N LEU A 48 14.70 11.13 -1.32
CA LEU A 48 15.61 11.99 -0.55
C LEU A 48 16.16 11.32 0.71
N LEU A 49 15.36 10.49 1.37
CA LEU A 49 15.80 9.71 2.53
C LEU A 49 16.77 8.61 2.11
N SER A 50 16.47 7.89 1.02
CA SER A 50 17.33 6.85 0.45
C SER A 50 18.69 7.40 0.02
N ALA A 51 18.73 8.55 -0.65
CA ALA A 51 19.98 9.24 -1.02
C ALA A 51 20.85 9.62 0.21
N ARG A 52 20.27 9.63 1.41
CA ARG A 52 20.95 9.91 2.68
C ARG A 52 21.20 8.65 3.52
N GLY A 53 21.23 7.48 2.90
CA GLY A 53 21.48 6.18 3.54
C GLY A 53 20.25 5.48 4.09
N GLY A 54 19.04 5.88 3.68
CA GLY A 54 17.78 5.18 3.98
C GLY A 54 17.60 3.93 3.10
N GLU A 55 16.45 3.28 3.28
CA GLU A 55 16.12 1.99 2.67
C GLU A 55 15.68 2.13 1.20
N VAL A 56 16.50 1.63 0.27
CA VAL A 56 16.24 1.72 -1.19
C VAL A 56 15.01 0.90 -1.60
N LEU A 57 14.77 -0.26 -0.95
CA LEU A 57 13.62 -1.11 -1.27
C LEU A 57 12.29 -0.39 -1.00
N VAL A 58 12.23 0.41 0.06
CA VAL A 58 11.05 1.25 0.37
C VAL A 58 10.84 2.28 -0.73
N THR A 59 11.90 2.96 -1.15
CA THR A 59 11.80 3.98 -2.21
C THR A 59 11.33 3.38 -3.53
N ALA A 60 11.90 2.23 -3.92
CA ALA A 60 11.48 1.54 -5.14
C ALA A 60 10.01 1.08 -5.06
N ALA A 61 9.58 0.52 -3.91
CA ALA A 61 8.20 0.09 -3.72
C ALA A 61 7.20 1.26 -3.74
N VAL A 62 7.51 2.37 -3.06
CA VAL A 62 6.67 3.59 -3.08
C VAL A 62 6.62 4.19 -4.49
N GLY A 63 7.73 4.15 -5.24
CA GLY A 63 7.76 4.58 -6.64
C GLY A 63 6.86 3.73 -7.55
N LEU A 64 6.85 2.41 -7.37
CA LEU A 64 5.94 1.51 -8.07
C LEU A 64 4.48 1.76 -7.68
N SER A 65 4.20 2.03 -6.41
CA SER A 65 2.86 2.42 -5.95
C SER A 65 2.40 3.73 -6.62
N ALA A 66 3.27 4.75 -6.68
CA ALA A 66 2.97 6.01 -7.37
C ALA A 66 2.72 5.80 -8.87
N ALA A 67 3.47 4.90 -9.53
CA ALA A 67 3.24 4.54 -10.93
C ALA A 67 1.92 3.79 -11.13
N ALA A 68 1.54 2.91 -10.19
CA ALA A 68 0.24 2.25 -10.19
C ALA A 68 -0.90 3.26 -10.05
N ASP A 69 -0.75 4.25 -9.17
CA ASP A 69 -1.77 5.30 -8.95
C ASP A 69 -1.95 6.20 -10.17
N ILE A 70 -0.91 6.43 -10.98
CA ILE A 70 -1.08 7.11 -12.28
C ILE A 70 -2.07 6.33 -13.15
N LEU A 71 -1.95 5.01 -13.22
CA LEU A 71 -2.82 4.18 -14.05
C LEU A 71 -4.23 4.07 -13.47
N LEU A 72 -4.34 3.79 -12.17
CA LEU A 72 -5.60 3.44 -11.52
C LEU A 72 -6.41 4.67 -11.08
N LEU A 73 -5.74 5.73 -10.61
CA LEU A 73 -6.40 6.92 -10.08
C LEU A 73 -6.51 8.03 -11.13
N VAL A 74 -5.40 8.33 -11.84
CA VAL A 74 -5.34 9.49 -12.73
C VAL A 74 -5.89 9.16 -14.11
N LEU A 75 -5.44 8.05 -14.71
CA LEU A 75 -5.85 7.61 -16.04
C LEU A 75 -7.13 6.76 -16.02
N ASP A 76 -7.49 6.19 -14.89
CA ASP A 76 -8.61 5.26 -14.73
C ASP A 76 -8.62 4.16 -15.80
N ALA A 77 -7.44 3.57 -16.04
CA ALA A 77 -7.19 2.63 -17.13
C ALA A 77 -6.11 1.62 -16.77
N HIS A 78 -5.99 0.57 -17.59
CA HIS A 78 -4.93 -0.45 -17.46
C HIS A 78 -4.87 -1.14 -16.10
N TYR A 79 -6.03 -1.48 -15.52
CA TYR A 79 -6.17 -2.03 -14.16
C TYR A 79 -5.24 -3.19 -13.87
N ALA A 80 -5.10 -4.16 -14.80
CA ALA A 80 -4.21 -5.30 -14.62
C ALA A 80 -2.73 -4.87 -14.43
N VAL A 81 -2.29 -3.86 -15.17
CA VAL A 81 -0.92 -3.32 -15.05
C VAL A 81 -0.75 -2.59 -13.71
N GLY A 82 -1.75 -1.82 -13.28
CA GLY A 82 -1.74 -1.15 -11.97
C GLY A 82 -1.64 -2.15 -10.81
N VAL A 83 -2.47 -3.21 -10.82
CA VAL A 83 -2.42 -4.27 -9.81
C VAL A 83 -1.07 -4.99 -9.85
N MET A 84 -0.51 -5.22 -11.04
CA MET A 84 0.81 -5.85 -11.18
C MET A 84 1.92 -4.98 -10.60
N LEU A 85 1.88 -3.66 -10.78
CA LEU A 85 2.85 -2.72 -10.16
C LEU A 85 2.77 -2.76 -8.63
N PHE A 86 1.56 -2.78 -8.07
CA PHE A 86 1.38 -2.99 -6.63
C PHE A 86 1.91 -4.35 -6.18
N PHE A 87 1.71 -5.41 -6.97
CA PHE A 87 2.26 -6.72 -6.64
C PHE A 87 3.79 -6.71 -6.60
N VAL A 88 4.44 -6.06 -7.57
CA VAL A 88 5.91 -5.89 -7.56
C VAL A 88 6.36 -5.07 -6.34
N ALA A 89 5.63 -4.02 -5.97
CA ALA A 89 5.89 -3.28 -4.74
C ALA A 89 5.83 -4.19 -3.49
N GLN A 90 4.85 -5.10 -3.42
CA GLN A 90 4.75 -6.07 -2.32
C GLN A 90 5.89 -7.10 -2.34
N ILE A 91 6.42 -7.45 -3.50
CA ILE A 91 7.63 -8.30 -3.60
C ILE A 91 8.84 -7.56 -3.01
N LEU A 92 8.99 -6.26 -3.25
CA LEU A 92 10.06 -5.46 -2.64
C LEU A 92 9.93 -5.37 -1.12
N TYR A 93 8.70 -5.18 -0.60
CA TYR A 93 8.45 -5.24 0.84
C TYR A 93 8.72 -6.64 1.41
N PHE A 94 8.36 -7.70 0.67
CA PHE A 94 8.73 -9.06 1.07
C PHE A 94 10.25 -9.25 1.17
N VAL A 95 11.03 -8.74 0.21
CA VAL A 95 12.50 -8.83 0.26
C VAL A 95 13.04 -8.14 1.53
N ARG A 96 12.50 -6.96 1.88
CA ARG A 96 12.84 -6.26 3.12
C ARG A 96 12.49 -7.11 4.35
N ILE A 97 11.26 -7.63 4.42
CA ILE A 97 10.81 -8.50 5.52
C ILE A 97 11.67 -9.76 5.61
N TYR A 98 11.94 -10.41 4.49
CA TYR A 98 12.74 -11.62 4.40
C TYR A 98 14.16 -11.43 4.96
N ARG A 99 14.79 -10.30 4.64
CA ARG A 99 16.10 -9.93 5.18
C ARG A 99 16.06 -9.71 6.71
N ALA A 100 15.02 -9.01 7.17
CA ALA A 100 14.87 -8.64 8.57
C ALA A 100 14.39 -9.76 9.50
N ASN A 101 13.69 -10.79 8.98
CA ASN A 101 13.11 -11.88 9.79
C ASN A 101 13.94 -13.18 9.79
N GLY A 102 15.23 -13.10 9.50
CA GLY A 102 16.10 -14.26 9.45
C GLY A 102 15.87 -15.17 8.25
N ARG A 103 15.48 -14.59 7.10
CA ARG A 103 15.30 -15.28 5.79
C ARG A 103 14.16 -16.31 5.78
N LYS A 104 13.10 -16.08 6.58
CA LYS A 104 11.89 -16.92 6.59
C LYS A 104 10.93 -16.47 5.49
N SER A 105 10.68 -17.31 4.49
CA SER A 105 9.83 -16.99 3.34
C SER A 105 8.34 -17.29 3.53
N ALA A 106 8.01 -18.27 4.41
CA ALA A 106 6.64 -18.74 4.67
C ALA A 106 5.86 -19.16 3.41
N TRP A 107 6.52 -19.76 2.41
CA TRP A 107 5.88 -20.19 1.16
C TRP A 107 4.65 -21.09 1.34
N PRO A 108 4.63 -22.08 2.27
CA PRO A 108 3.44 -22.89 2.49
C PRO A 108 2.22 -22.05 2.91
N LEU A 109 2.44 -21.04 3.77
CA LEU A 109 1.37 -20.14 4.20
C LEU A 109 0.86 -19.28 3.03
N ARG A 110 1.76 -18.77 2.18
CA ARG A 110 1.39 -17.98 0.98
C ARG A 110 0.54 -18.79 0.03
N LEU A 111 0.93 -20.04 -0.24
CA LEU A 111 0.16 -20.94 -1.10
C LEU A 111 -1.20 -21.25 -0.47
N PHE A 112 -1.25 -21.54 0.83
CA PHE A 112 -2.51 -21.81 1.54
C PHE A 112 -3.46 -20.61 1.48
N MET A 113 -2.96 -19.40 1.73
CA MET A 113 -3.75 -18.16 1.65
C MET A 113 -4.27 -17.91 0.22
N PHE A 114 -3.43 -18.13 -0.79
CA PHE A 114 -3.86 -18.00 -2.19
C PHE A 114 -4.94 -19.00 -2.57
N MET A 115 -4.78 -20.28 -2.22
CA MET A 115 -5.79 -21.31 -2.47
C MET A 115 -7.10 -21.01 -1.75
N GLY A 116 -7.03 -20.49 -0.52
CA GLY A 116 -8.20 -20.02 0.21
C GLY A 116 -8.90 -18.85 -0.47
N ALA A 117 -8.14 -17.87 -0.95
CA ALA A 117 -8.67 -16.74 -1.71
C ALA A 117 -9.37 -17.21 -3.00
N VAL A 118 -8.74 -18.09 -3.78
CA VAL A 118 -9.36 -18.66 -4.99
C VAL A 118 -10.65 -19.43 -4.67
N ALA A 119 -10.66 -20.21 -3.59
CA ALA A 119 -11.85 -20.94 -3.17
C ALA A 119 -13.01 -19.99 -2.79
N ILE A 120 -12.73 -18.91 -2.09
CA ILE A 120 -13.73 -17.88 -1.76
C ILE A 120 -14.21 -17.17 -3.03
N MET A 121 -13.30 -16.72 -3.89
CA MET A 121 -13.65 -16.02 -5.13
C MET A 121 -14.51 -16.88 -6.06
N ALA A 122 -14.25 -18.19 -6.11
CA ALA A 122 -15.04 -19.14 -6.89
C ALA A 122 -16.52 -19.19 -6.44
N GLN A 123 -16.82 -19.02 -5.14
CA GLN A 123 -18.19 -18.97 -4.63
C GLN A 123 -18.99 -17.76 -5.16
N PHE A 124 -18.27 -16.67 -5.51
CA PHE A 124 -18.86 -15.45 -6.06
C PHE A 124 -18.73 -15.34 -7.58
N GLY A 125 -18.20 -16.37 -8.25
CA GLY A 125 -17.96 -16.37 -9.70
C GLY A 125 -16.83 -15.41 -10.15
N LEU A 126 -15.96 -14.99 -9.24
CA LEU A 126 -14.86 -14.04 -9.49
C LEU A 126 -13.58 -14.81 -9.88
N LEU A 127 -13.53 -15.33 -11.11
CA LEU A 127 -12.41 -16.12 -11.62
C LEU A 127 -11.83 -15.55 -12.93
N SER A 128 -12.06 -14.27 -13.21
CA SER A 128 -11.37 -13.63 -14.35
C SER A 128 -9.85 -13.58 -14.12
N PRO A 129 -9.03 -13.41 -15.16
CA PRO A 129 -7.58 -13.25 -15.00
C PRO A 129 -7.19 -12.08 -14.07
N LEU A 130 -7.99 -11.01 -14.07
CA LEU A 130 -7.78 -9.87 -13.18
C LEU A 130 -8.09 -10.22 -11.72
N ASP A 131 -9.19 -10.97 -11.48
CA ASP A 131 -9.57 -11.42 -10.14
C ASP A 131 -8.48 -12.33 -9.56
N LEU A 132 -7.99 -13.30 -10.35
CA LEU A 132 -6.92 -14.22 -9.94
C LEU A 132 -5.62 -13.47 -9.62
N LEU A 133 -5.27 -12.46 -10.42
CA LEU A 133 -4.13 -11.58 -10.15
C LEU A 133 -4.32 -10.81 -8.84
N ALA A 134 -5.50 -10.22 -8.64
CA ALA A 134 -5.83 -9.48 -7.41
C ALA A 134 -5.81 -10.41 -6.19
N GLY A 135 -6.34 -11.63 -6.31
CA GLY A 135 -6.30 -12.65 -5.25
C GLY A 135 -4.87 -13.09 -4.90
N ALA A 136 -4.00 -13.27 -5.90
CA ALA A 136 -2.59 -13.59 -5.70
C ALA A 136 -1.85 -12.44 -5.00
N TYR A 137 -2.06 -11.21 -5.46
CA TYR A 137 -1.54 -10.00 -4.86
C TYR A 137 -1.97 -9.87 -3.38
N PHE A 138 -3.28 -9.93 -3.12
CA PHE A 138 -3.84 -9.77 -1.77
C PHE A 138 -3.33 -10.83 -0.80
N SER A 139 -3.32 -12.11 -1.22
CA SER A 139 -2.81 -13.21 -0.40
C SER A 139 -1.33 -13.06 -0.08
N PHE A 140 -0.54 -12.64 -1.06
CA PHE A 140 0.88 -12.37 -0.88
C PHE A 140 1.10 -11.23 0.10
N PHE A 141 0.33 -10.15 -0.04
CA PHE A 141 0.39 -8.99 0.83
C PHE A 141 -0.05 -9.31 2.26
N ALA A 142 -1.15 -10.02 2.46
CA ALA A 142 -1.60 -10.44 3.78
C ALA A 142 -0.51 -11.24 4.52
N CYS A 143 0.18 -12.14 3.82
CA CYS A 143 1.34 -12.84 4.39
C CYS A 143 2.51 -11.90 4.73
N ASN A 144 2.75 -10.85 3.94
CA ASN A 144 3.75 -9.83 4.27
C ASN A 144 3.42 -9.13 5.59
N VAL A 145 2.15 -8.74 5.79
CA VAL A 145 1.68 -8.12 7.04
C VAL A 145 1.89 -9.06 8.22
N MET A 146 1.49 -10.33 8.09
CA MET A 146 1.68 -11.33 9.14
C MET A 146 3.15 -11.52 9.50
N GLN A 147 4.04 -11.58 8.52
CA GLN A 147 5.48 -11.71 8.77
C GLN A 147 6.09 -10.43 9.36
N ALA A 148 5.61 -9.26 8.95
CA ALA A 148 6.09 -7.98 9.46
C ALA A 148 5.71 -7.75 10.93
N SER A 149 4.69 -8.43 11.47
CA SER A 149 4.29 -8.30 12.89
C SER A 149 5.41 -8.67 13.86
N GLY A 150 6.29 -9.59 13.45
CA GLY A 150 7.45 -10.02 14.23
C GLY A 150 8.67 -9.09 14.13
N LEU A 151 8.66 -8.08 13.25
CA LEU A 151 9.78 -7.17 13.08
C LEU A 151 9.86 -6.12 14.19
N GLU A 152 11.06 -5.62 14.45
CA GLU A 152 11.29 -4.50 15.39
C GLU A 152 10.71 -3.19 14.86
N ASN A 153 10.72 -2.99 13.54
CA ASN A 153 10.20 -1.79 12.90
C ASN A 153 8.66 -1.76 12.92
N LYS A 154 8.10 -1.36 14.06
CA LYS A 154 6.63 -1.30 14.26
C LYS A 154 5.95 -0.26 13.37
N LEU A 155 6.67 0.79 12.95
CA LEU A 155 6.14 1.79 12.04
C LEU A 155 5.89 1.20 10.64
N PHE A 156 6.81 0.36 10.15
CA PHE A 156 6.63 -0.37 8.90
C PHE A 156 5.45 -1.34 8.97
N PHE A 157 5.38 -2.12 10.05
CA PHE A 157 4.26 -3.04 10.28
C PHE A 157 2.92 -2.31 10.29
N ALA A 158 2.79 -1.22 11.04
CA ALA A 158 1.55 -0.43 11.11
C ALA A 158 1.19 0.18 9.74
N GLY A 159 2.19 0.67 8.98
CA GLY A 159 1.98 1.14 7.61
C GLY A 159 1.44 0.04 6.69
N LEU A 160 1.99 -1.18 6.76
CA LEU A 160 1.47 -2.31 5.99
C LEU A 160 0.06 -2.73 6.43
N CYS A 161 -0.28 -2.66 7.72
CA CYS A 161 -1.64 -2.93 8.20
C CYS A 161 -2.65 -1.93 7.62
N LEU A 162 -2.34 -0.63 7.65
CA LEU A 162 -3.21 0.38 7.05
C LEU A 162 -3.34 0.19 5.53
N PHE A 163 -2.25 -0.14 4.85
CA PHE A 163 -2.30 -0.43 3.42
C PHE A 163 -3.19 -1.65 3.13
N LEU A 164 -3.10 -2.71 3.94
CA LEU A 164 -3.99 -3.88 3.80
C LEU A 164 -5.46 -3.49 4.05
N CYS A 165 -5.75 -2.61 5.02
CA CYS A 165 -7.10 -2.08 5.22
C CYS A 165 -7.60 -1.30 3.99
N CYS A 166 -6.72 -0.51 3.34
CA CYS A 166 -7.04 0.14 2.07
C CYS A 166 -7.45 -0.90 1.02
N ASP A 167 -6.67 -1.97 0.85
CA ASP A 167 -6.95 -2.99 -0.16
C ASP A 167 -8.23 -3.77 0.12
N VAL A 168 -8.57 -4.00 1.39
CA VAL A 168 -9.89 -4.52 1.77
C VAL A 168 -11.00 -3.57 1.31
N CYS A 169 -10.82 -2.27 1.51
CA CYS A 169 -11.78 -1.27 1.01
C CYS A 169 -11.88 -1.27 -0.52
N VAL A 170 -10.74 -1.38 -1.24
CA VAL A 170 -10.73 -1.53 -2.70
C VAL A 170 -11.51 -2.77 -3.14
N GLY A 171 -11.28 -3.91 -2.49
CA GLY A 171 -12.03 -5.14 -2.75
C GLY A 171 -13.53 -4.97 -2.55
N LEU A 172 -13.94 -4.39 -1.42
CA LEU A 172 -15.35 -4.14 -1.09
C LEU A 172 -16.00 -3.17 -2.10
N HIS A 173 -15.30 -2.11 -2.50
CA HIS A 173 -15.80 -1.14 -3.46
C HIS A 173 -16.04 -1.77 -4.86
N ASN A 174 -15.20 -2.71 -5.26
CA ASN A 174 -15.30 -3.39 -6.56
C ASN A 174 -16.25 -4.61 -6.57
N MET A 175 -17.05 -4.83 -5.52
CA MET A 175 -18.05 -5.89 -5.41
C MET A 175 -19.50 -5.34 -5.34
N PRO A 176 -19.95 -4.48 -6.25
CA PRO A 176 -21.23 -3.76 -6.13
C PRO A 176 -22.46 -4.67 -6.15
N SER A 177 -22.39 -5.81 -6.84
CA SER A 177 -23.52 -6.74 -6.97
C SER A 177 -23.82 -7.54 -5.68
N VAL A 178 -22.93 -7.50 -4.69
CA VAL A 178 -22.99 -8.34 -3.49
C VAL A 178 -23.22 -7.50 -2.22
N LEU A 179 -22.86 -6.22 -2.26
CA LEU A 179 -22.79 -5.35 -1.08
C LEU A 179 -23.80 -4.20 -1.13
N PRO A 180 -24.35 -3.78 0.01
CA PRO A 180 -25.25 -2.64 0.09
C PRO A 180 -24.50 -1.31 -0.19
N ASP A 181 -25.22 -0.33 -0.76
CA ASP A 181 -24.66 0.95 -1.21
C ASP A 181 -23.90 1.73 -0.12
N TRP A 182 -24.40 1.68 1.12
CA TRP A 182 -23.73 2.36 2.24
C TRP A 182 -22.33 1.80 2.51
N LEU A 183 -22.14 0.49 2.30
CA LEU A 183 -20.84 -0.16 2.52
C LEU A 183 -19.87 0.19 1.37
N GLN A 184 -20.36 0.28 0.15
CA GLN A 184 -19.55 0.75 -1.00
C GLN A 184 -19.11 2.21 -0.80
N SER A 185 -20.00 3.08 -0.34
CA SER A 185 -19.67 4.48 -0.04
C SER A 185 -18.65 4.59 1.09
N ALA A 186 -18.82 3.81 2.16
CA ALA A 186 -17.87 3.75 3.26
C ALA A 186 -16.51 3.20 2.79
N ALA A 187 -16.49 2.18 1.93
CA ALA A 187 -15.27 1.62 1.37
C ALA A 187 -14.53 2.64 0.48
N SER A 188 -15.25 3.41 -0.34
CA SER A 188 -14.67 4.47 -1.17
C SER A 188 -13.91 5.52 -0.35
N ILE A 189 -14.50 5.99 0.76
CA ILE A 189 -13.84 6.92 1.68
C ILE A 189 -12.69 6.21 2.41
N GLY A 190 -12.91 4.96 2.84
CA GLY A 190 -11.93 4.15 3.56
C GLY A 190 -10.65 3.91 2.79
N MET A 191 -10.71 3.70 1.48
CA MET A 191 -9.52 3.50 0.64
C MET A 191 -8.47 4.58 0.91
N TRP A 192 -8.83 5.85 0.79
CA TRP A 192 -7.90 6.96 0.93
C TRP A 192 -7.60 7.33 2.37
N THR A 193 -8.55 7.09 3.28
CA THR A 193 -8.34 7.25 4.72
C THR A 193 -7.22 6.35 5.22
N PHE A 194 -7.07 5.15 4.67
CA PHE A 194 -6.03 4.21 5.05
C PHE A 194 -4.77 4.32 4.19
N TYR A 195 -4.92 4.61 2.88
CA TYR A 195 -3.81 4.54 1.93
C TYR A 195 -2.73 5.61 2.17
N LEU A 196 -3.12 6.89 2.23
CA LEU A 196 -2.13 7.97 2.41
C LEU A 196 -1.37 7.86 3.73
N PRO A 197 -2.02 7.66 4.90
CA PRO A 197 -1.29 7.41 6.15
C PRO A 197 -0.39 6.17 6.09
N ALA A 198 -0.80 5.11 5.40
CA ALA A 198 0.02 3.92 5.20
C ALA A 198 1.32 4.26 4.47
N GLN A 199 1.24 4.98 3.35
CA GLN A 199 2.40 5.38 2.56
C GLN A 199 3.34 6.28 3.36
N VAL A 200 2.81 7.26 4.09
CA VAL A 200 3.59 8.12 5.00
C VAL A 200 4.36 7.29 6.04
N MET A 201 3.70 6.34 6.71
CA MET A 201 4.34 5.48 7.71
C MET A 201 5.41 4.58 7.10
N ILE A 202 5.15 4.01 5.92
CA ILE A 202 6.12 3.18 5.18
C ILE A 202 7.35 4.01 4.80
N VAL A 203 7.18 5.22 4.26
CA VAL A 203 8.29 6.15 3.94
C VAL A 203 9.12 6.48 5.16
N LEU A 204 8.46 6.83 6.27
CA LEU A 204 9.16 7.17 7.51
C LEU A 204 9.89 5.96 8.12
N SER A 205 9.38 4.74 7.91
CA SER A 205 10.03 3.50 8.35
C SER A 205 11.34 3.21 7.62
N GLY A 206 11.48 3.74 6.40
CA GLY A 206 12.69 3.62 5.58
C GLY A 206 13.79 4.64 5.90
N LYS A 207 13.60 5.48 6.91
CA LYS A 207 14.54 6.53 7.30
C LYS A 207 15.93 6.02 7.71
N GLU A 208 15.98 4.83 8.29
CA GLU A 208 17.20 4.16 8.73
C GLU A 208 17.19 2.74 8.17
N ARG A 209 18.37 2.25 7.70
CA ARG A 209 18.49 0.84 7.33
C ARG A 209 18.27 -0.01 8.56
N ASP A 210 17.54 -1.08 8.42
CA ASP A 210 17.34 -2.04 9.49
C ASP A 210 18.71 -2.56 9.96
N VAL A 211 18.87 -2.71 11.28
CA VAL A 211 20.16 -3.01 11.95
C VAL A 211 20.85 -4.27 11.41
N TYR A 212 20.10 -5.16 10.79
CA TYR A 212 20.59 -6.43 10.24
C TYR A 212 21.46 -6.29 8.97
N GLU A 213 21.37 -5.19 8.21
CA GLU A 213 22.26 -4.94 7.07
C GLU A 213 23.64 -4.36 7.47
N LYS A 214 23.84 -4.02 8.74
CA LYS A 214 25.13 -3.48 9.22
C LYS A 214 26.14 -4.57 9.60
N CYS A 215 25.76 -5.83 9.51
CA CYS A 215 26.61 -6.98 9.91
C CYS A 215 27.07 -7.86 8.71
N GLU A 216 26.79 -7.48 7.47
CA GLU A 216 27.40 -8.00 6.24
C GLU A 216 28.45 -7.02 5.71
#